data_5846068b66e0745a764e131f1bbfac89
#
_entry.id   5846068b66e0745a764e131f1bbfac89
#
_cell.length_a   1.000
_cell.length_b   1.000
_cell.length_c   1.000
_cell.angle_alpha   90.00
_cell.angle_beta   90.00
_cell.angle_gamma   90.00
#
_symmetry.space_group_name_H-M   'P 1'
#
loop_
_entity.id
_entity.type
_entity.pdbx_description
1 polymer ?
#
loop_
_entity_poly.entity_id
_entity_poly.type
_entity_poly.pdbx_seq_one_letter_code
_entity_poly.pdbx_strand_id
1 'polypeptide(L)'
;VGDHGCEKYKSITLPKLAGMSIVNEFNDYRERMNDVILSKGNLVMKRLWNLDTNTYQEGALDVKTKEMLGLVASMVLRCDDCIKYHLGKCHELGLSTEEVYEVFSVANIVGGTIVIPHTRRAAEYWEALMDEEKTK
;
A
#
# COMPACT_ATOMS: atom_id res chain seq x y z
N VAL A 1 0.61 -27.58 -31.49
CA VAL A 1 0.95 -27.54 -30.06
C VAL A 1 -0.08 -26.67 -29.37
N GLY A 2 -0.88 -27.30 -28.52
CA GLY A 2 -2.16 -26.81 -28.06
C GLY A 2 -2.08 -25.64 -27.09
N ASP A 3 -2.93 -24.71 -27.38
CA ASP A 3 -3.46 -23.69 -26.51
C ASP A 3 -4.30 -24.38 -25.41
N HIS A 4 -3.79 -24.48 -24.21
CA HIS A 4 -4.55 -24.98 -23.07
C HIS A 4 -4.64 -23.96 -21.96
N GLY A 5 -5.70 -23.15 -22.04
CA GLY A 5 -6.53 -22.94 -20.86
C GLY A 5 -6.09 -21.88 -19.86
N CYS A 6 -6.09 -20.62 -20.27
CA CYS A 6 -6.17 -19.50 -19.31
C CYS A 6 -7.63 -19.12 -19.01
N GLU A 7 -8.51 -20.09 -18.92
CA GLU A 7 -9.92 -19.86 -18.57
C GLU A 7 -10.30 -20.70 -17.36
N LYS A 8 -9.93 -20.29 -16.16
CA LYS A 8 -10.61 -20.77 -14.91
C LYS A 8 -10.15 -20.05 -13.63
N TYR A 9 -9.90 -18.78 -13.68
CA TYR A 9 -9.95 -18.01 -12.44
C TYR A 9 -11.21 -17.16 -12.41
N LYS A 10 -12.36 -17.80 -12.18
CA LYS A 10 -13.53 -17.09 -11.70
C LYS A 10 -13.13 -16.41 -10.39
N SER A 11 -13.30 -15.11 -10.33
CA SER A 11 -13.11 -14.33 -9.11
C SER A 11 -13.90 -14.99 -7.96
N ILE A 12 -13.18 -15.62 -7.06
CA ILE A 12 -13.76 -16.05 -5.78
C ILE A 12 -13.92 -14.76 -4.98
N THR A 13 -15.10 -14.15 -5.06
CA THR A 13 -15.50 -13.12 -4.11
C THR A 13 -15.62 -13.81 -2.76
N LEU A 14 -14.59 -13.64 -1.93
CA LEU A 14 -14.71 -13.98 -0.51
C LEU A 14 -15.87 -13.17 0.08
N PRO A 15 -16.74 -13.78 0.90
CA PRO A 15 -17.80 -13.02 1.54
C PRO A 15 -17.19 -11.89 2.35
N LYS A 16 -17.56 -10.65 2.01
CA LYS A 16 -17.25 -9.47 2.85
C LYS A 16 -17.83 -9.78 4.23
N LEU A 17 -16.99 -9.94 5.23
CA LEU A 17 -17.42 -9.88 6.62
C LEU A 17 -18.16 -8.54 6.76
N ALA A 18 -19.43 -8.62 7.17
CA ALA A 18 -20.30 -7.46 7.27
C ALA A 18 -19.68 -6.43 8.22
N GLY A 19 -19.30 -5.26 7.72
CA GLY A 19 -19.00 -4.13 8.56
C GLY A 19 -17.94 -3.17 8.04
N MET A 20 -16.70 -3.53 7.90
CA MET A 20 -15.61 -2.58 7.62
C MET A 20 -14.76 -3.05 6.43
N SER A 21 -14.38 -2.10 5.54
CA SER A 21 -13.45 -2.41 4.46
C SER A 21 -12.04 -2.65 5.03
N ILE A 22 -11.20 -3.40 4.29
CA ILE A 22 -9.80 -3.62 4.68
C ILE A 22 -9.00 -2.31 4.76
N VAL A 23 -9.41 -1.29 4.01
CA VAL A 23 -8.81 0.05 4.05
C VAL A 23 -9.14 0.75 5.37
N ASN A 24 -10.41 0.77 5.75
CA ASN A 24 -10.85 1.40 6.99
C ASN A 24 -10.29 0.67 8.21
N GLU A 25 -10.29 -0.66 8.20
CA GLU A 25 -9.71 -1.47 9.28
C GLU A 25 -8.22 -1.12 9.49
N PHE A 26 -7.45 -1.05 8.40
CA PHE A 26 -6.03 -0.69 8.46
C PHE A 26 -5.83 0.74 8.98
N ASN A 27 -6.56 1.70 8.45
CA ASN A 27 -6.42 3.11 8.83
C ASN A 27 -6.80 3.34 10.29
N ASP A 28 -7.92 2.80 10.75
CA ASP A 28 -8.39 2.94 12.13
C ASP A 28 -7.42 2.30 13.13
N TYR A 29 -6.92 1.12 12.82
CA TYR A 29 -5.91 0.46 13.65
C TYR A 29 -4.63 1.28 13.74
N ARG A 30 -4.13 1.74 12.60
CA ARG A 30 -2.90 2.53 12.51
C ARG A 30 -3.02 3.84 13.28
N GLU A 31 -4.11 4.59 13.08
CA GLU A 31 -4.34 5.86 13.78
C GLU A 31 -4.39 5.66 15.29
N ARG A 32 -5.24 4.75 15.75
CA ARG A 32 -5.37 4.42 17.17
C ARG A 32 -4.06 3.99 17.82
N MET A 33 -3.28 3.15 17.15
CA MET A 33 -2.01 2.67 17.72
C MET A 33 -0.90 3.72 17.65
N ASN A 34 -0.89 4.58 16.65
CA ASN A 34 0.00 5.73 16.61
C ASN A 34 -0.28 6.68 17.80
N ASP A 35 -1.54 6.94 18.10
CA ASP A 35 -1.92 7.76 19.27
C ASP A 35 -1.42 7.15 20.57
N VAL A 36 -1.59 5.84 20.75
CA VAL A 36 -1.07 5.13 21.93
C VAL A 36 0.46 5.24 22.01
N ILE A 37 1.16 5.00 20.91
CA ILE A 37 2.63 5.06 20.87
C ILE A 37 3.13 6.47 21.16
N LEU A 38 2.55 7.49 20.53
CA LEU A 38 2.99 8.87 20.71
C LEU A 38 2.62 9.44 22.09
N SER A 39 1.52 8.98 22.70
CA SER A 39 1.15 9.39 24.05
C SER A 39 2.08 8.83 25.14
N LYS A 40 2.60 7.62 24.93
CA LYS A 40 3.49 6.91 25.88
C LYS A 40 4.96 7.01 25.49
N GLY A 41 5.24 7.33 24.23
CA GLY A 41 6.57 7.35 23.66
C GLY A 41 7.42 8.50 24.20
N ASN A 42 8.72 8.24 24.25
CA ASN A 42 9.71 9.24 24.61
C ASN A 42 9.99 10.23 23.46
N LEU A 43 10.85 11.21 23.72
CA LEU A 43 11.20 12.24 22.75
C LEU A 43 11.85 11.64 21.46
N VAL A 44 12.61 10.55 21.58
CA VAL A 44 13.26 9.91 20.41
C VAL A 44 12.20 9.34 19.47
N MET A 45 11.18 8.66 20.00
CA MET A 45 10.06 8.16 19.18
C MET A 45 9.30 9.29 18.50
N LYS A 46 8.99 10.36 19.22
CA LYS A 46 8.31 11.53 18.64
C LYS A 46 9.13 12.18 17.51
N ARG A 47 10.44 12.25 17.69
CA ARG A 47 11.36 12.74 16.65
C ARG A 47 11.39 11.82 15.43
N LEU A 48 11.34 10.50 15.64
CA LEU A 48 11.29 9.52 14.54
C LEU A 48 10.03 9.71 13.68
N TRP A 49 8.85 9.84 14.32
CA TRP A 49 7.60 10.13 13.60
C TRP A 49 7.67 11.45 12.83
N ASN A 50 8.26 12.48 13.44
CA ASN A 50 8.43 13.77 12.78
C ASN A 50 9.40 13.69 11.58
N LEU A 51 10.51 12.96 11.71
CA LEU A 51 11.44 12.72 10.61
C LEU A 51 10.78 11.97 9.46
N ASP A 52 9.99 10.95 9.75
CA ASP A 52 9.23 10.21 8.75
C ASP A 52 8.30 11.14 7.97
N THR A 53 7.47 11.91 8.67
CA THR A 53 6.57 12.89 8.07
C THR A 53 7.30 13.91 7.21
N ASN A 54 8.41 14.47 7.69
CA ASN A 54 9.18 15.49 6.98
C ASN A 54 9.92 14.92 5.76
N THR A 55 10.31 13.65 5.78
CA THR A 55 10.99 12.99 4.66
C THR A 55 10.13 13.01 3.40
N TYR A 56 8.82 12.85 3.54
CA TYR A 56 7.89 12.79 2.41
C TYR A 56 7.37 14.15 1.96
N GLN A 57 7.78 15.26 2.61
CA GLN A 57 7.44 16.61 2.15
C GLN A 57 8.13 16.93 0.82
N GLU A 58 7.53 17.83 0.04
CA GLU A 58 8.09 18.27 -1.24
C GLU A 58 9.47 18.90 -1.07
N GLY A 59 10.39 18.51 -1.93
CA GLY A 59 11.76 19.01 -1.99
C GLY A 59 12.26 18.98 -3.43
N ALA A 60 13.50 18.55 -3.67
CA ALA A 60 13.99 18.29 -5.01
C ALA A 60 13.18 17.21 -5.75
N LEU A 61 12.65 16.26 -5.01
CA LEU A 61 11.64 15.29 -5.50
C LEU A 61 10.27 15.71 -4.98
N ASP A 62 9.25 15.53 -5.80
CA ASP A 62 7.88 15.77 -5.38
C ASP A 62 7.35 14.65 -4.46
N VAL A 63 6.22 14.92 -3.80
CA VAL A 63 5.59 13.97 -2.86
C VAL A 63 5.20 12.67 -3.57
N LYS A 64 4.64 12.77 -4.78
CA LYS A 64 4.22 11.61 -5.59
C LYS A 64 5.39 10.65 -5.86
N THR A 65 6.52 11.21 -6.28
CA THR A 65 7.76 10.44 -6.52
C THR A 65 8.24 9.77 -5.23
N LYS A 66 8.26 10.49 -4.11
CA LYS A 66 8.69 9.95 -2.82
C LYS A 66 7.78 8.81 -2.35
N GLU A 67 6.47 8.93 -2.51
CA GLU A 67 5.53 7.87 -2.15
C GLU A 67 5.69 6.62 -3.04
N MET A 68 5.95 6.78 -4.33
CA MET A 68 6.28 5.65 -5.21
C MET A 68 7.59 4.96 -4.81
N LEU A 69 8.63 5.73 -4.44
CA LEU A 69 9.88 5.18 -3.93
C LEU A 69 9.66 4.39 -2.62
N GLY A 70 8.86 4.96 -1.71
CA GLY A 70 8.47 4.27 -0.47
C GLY A 70 7.71 2.98 -0.74
N LEU A 71 6.81 2.97 -1.71
CA LEU A 71 6.07 1.78 -2.12
C LEU A 71 7.00 0.68 -2.64
N VAL A 72 7.89 1.00 -3.59
CA VAL A 72 8.88 0.04 -4.11
C VAL A 72 9.74 -0.53 -2.99
N ALA A 73 10.31 0.33 -2.16
CA ALA A 73 11.16 -0.10 -1.04
C ALA A 73 10.40 -1.00 -0.06
N SER A 74 9.17 -0.65 0.29
CA SER A 74 8.31 -1.42 1.19
C SER A 74 7.99 -2.80 0.64
N MET A 75 7.75 -2.92 -0.66
CA MET A 75 7.51 -4.20 -1.33
C MET A 75 8.76 -5.08 -1.31
N VAL A 76 9.93 -4.53 -1.66
CA VAL A 76 11.20 -5.25 -1.64
C VAL A 76 11.57 -5.70 -0.23
N LEU A 77 11.31 -4.87 0.78
CA LEU A 77 11.48 -5.18 2.20
C LEU A 77 10.37 -6.09 2.76
N ARG A 78 9.32 -6.33 2.01
CA ARG A 78 8.20 -7.22 2.36
C ARG A 78 7.43 -6.77 3.62
N CYS A 79 7.20 -5.46 3.74
CA CYS A 79 6.42 -4.88 4.82
C CYS A 79 4.99 -4.59 4.34
N ASP A 80 4.05 -5.51 4.58
CA ASP A 80 2.67 -5.36 4.09
C ASP A 80 1.98 -4.09 4.62
N ASP A 81 2.19 -3.71 5.87
CA ASP A 81 1.61 -2.49 6.43
C ASP A 81 2.21 -1.22 5.82
N CYS A 82 3.52 -1.23 5.55
CA CYS A 82 4.17 -0.12 4.84
C CYS A 82 3.64 0.00 3.40
N ILE A 83 3.43 -1.14 2.73
CA ILE A 83 2.83 -1.20 1.39
C ILE A 83 1.45 -0.57 1.39
N LYS A 84 0.57 -0.96 2.32
CA LYS A 84 -0.78 -0.39 2.45
C LYS A 84 -0.76 1.12 2.67
N TYR A 85 0.14 1.59 3.53
CA TYR A 85 0.29 3.01 3.79
C TYR A 85 0.65 3.80 2.52
N HIS A 86 1.71 3.38 1.82
CA HIS A 86 2.15 4.05 0.60
C HIS A 86 1.15 3.92 -0.54
N LEU A 87 0.42 2.80 -0.66
CA LEU A 87 -0.68 2.65 -1.61
C LEU A 87 -1.81 3.66 -1.34
N GLY A 88 -2.19 3.84 -0.07
CA GLY A 88 -3.16 4.85 0.32
C GLY A 88 -2.71 6.25 -0.07
N LYS A 89 -1.44 6.59 0.14
CA LYS A 89 -0.86 7.87 -0.28
C LYS A 89 -0.80 8.04 -1.79
N CYS A 90 -0.40 7.01 -2.52
CA CYS A 90 -0.42 7.01 -3.99
C CYS A 90 -1.84 7.23 -4.53
N HIS A 91 -2.85 6.63 -3.92
CA HIS A 91 -4.25 6.83 -4.27
C HIS A 91 -4.71 8.26 -4.02
N GLU A 92 -4.42 8.83 -2.84
CA GLU A 92 -4.71 10.24 -2.50
C GLU A 92 -4.05 11.22 -3.47
N LEU A 93 -2.86 10.89 -3.98
CA LEU A 93 -2.11 11.70 -4.95
C LEU A 93 -2.53 11.48 -6.41
N GLY A 94 -3.52 10.64 -6.65
CA GLY A 94 -4.13 10.45 -7.96
C GLY A 94 -3.34 9.56 -8.92
N LEU A 95 -2.51 8.64 -8.43
CA LEU A 95 -1.90 7.65 -9.30
C LEU A 95 -2.97 6.79 -9.97
N SER A 96 -2.78 6.52 -11.26
CA SER A 96 -3.62 5.57 -11.98
C SER A 96 -3.26 4.11 -11.62
N THR A 97 -4.18 3.20 -11.90
CA THR A 97 -3.92 1.77 -11.73
C THR A 97 -2.72 1.32 -12.59
N GLU A 98 -2.60 1.84 -13.79
CA GLU A 98 -1.47 1.54 -14.68
C GLU A 98 -0.13 1.99 -14.06
N GLU A 99 -0.07 3.21 -13.50
CA GLU A 99 1.13 3.71 -12.81
C GLU A 99 1.50 2.82 -11.62
N VAL A 100 0.52 2.42 -10.81
CA VAL A 100 0.74 1.55 -9.64
C VAL A 100 1.24 0.17 -10.05
N TYR A 101 0.71 -0.41 -11.12
CA TYR A 101 1.18 -1.71 -11.62
C TYR A 101 2.58 -1.65 -12.23
N GLU A 102 2.99 -0.52 -12.81
CA GLU A 102 4.39 -0.30 -13.20
C GLU A 102 5.31 -0.22 -11.97
N VAL A 103 4.88 0.42 -10.89
CA VAL A 103 5.61 0.40 -9.60
C VAL A 103 5.74 -1.03 -9.07
N PHE A 104 4.68 -1.84 -9.13
CA PHE A 104 4.74 -3.27 -8.77
C PHE A 104 5.75 -4.03 -9.64
N SER A 105 5.81 -3.73 -10.93
CA SER A 105 6.75 -4.36 -11.85
C SER A 105 8.20 -4.08 -11.45
N VAL A 106 8.52 -2.84 -11.12
CA VAL A 106 9.87 -2.46 -10.62
C VAL A 106 10.19 -3.21 -9.33
N ALA A 107 9.26 -3.24 -8.37
CA ALA A 107 9.46 -3.93 -7.10
C ALA A 107 9.71 -5.44 -7.29
N ASN A 108 8.97 -6.09 -8.19
CA ASN A 108 9.11 -7.52 -8.46
C ASN A 108 10.43 -7.84 -9.17
N ILE A 109 10.91 -6.99 -10.08
CA ILE A 109 12.19 -7.24 -10.76
C ILE A 109 13.38 -7.01 -9.83
N VAL A 110 13.30 -6.02 -8.95
CA VAL A 110 14.38 -5.72 -7.98
C VAL A 110 14.41 -6.74 -6.85
N GLY A 111 13.26 -7.09 -6.29
CA GLY A 111 13.14 -7.98 -5.14
C GLY A 111 13.06 -9.47 -5.48
N GLY A 112 12.72 -9.80 -6.73
CA GLY A 112 12.56 -11.17 -7.18
C GLY A 112 11.19 -11.79 -6.82
N THR A 113 11.03 -13.07 -7.14
CA THR A 113 9.75 -13.79 -7.00
C THR A 113 9.19 -13.84 -5.57
N ILE A 114 10.04 -13.62 -4.57
CA ILE A 114 9.61 -13.56 -3.16
C ILE A 114 8.69 -12.36 -2.87
N VAL A 115 8.69 -11.35 -3.74
CA VAL A 115 7.80 -10.19 -3.65
C VAL A 115 6.38 -10.49 -4.15
N ILE A 116 6.20 -11.51 -5.00
CA ILE A 116 4.91 -11.85 -5.60
C ILE A 116 3.77 -12.05 -4.58
N PRO A 117 3.95 -12.75 -3.46
CA PRO A 117 2.90 -12.85 -2.44
C PRO A 117 2.48 -11.49 -1.87
N HIS A 118 3.42 -10.57 -1.70
CA HIS A 118 3.16 -9.20 -1.25
C HIS A 118 2.46 -8.38 -2.33
N THR A 119 2.79 -8.60 -3.60
CA THR A 119 2.11 -7.97 -4.74
C THR A 119 0.64 -8.37 -4.80
N ARG A 120 0.30 -9.65 -4.52
CA ARG A 120 -1.11 -10.08 -4.46
C ARG A 120 -1.90 -9.31 -3.41
N ARG A 121 -1.36 -9.16 -2.20
CA ARG A 121 -1.99 -8.40 -1.12
C ARG A 121 -2.04 -6.88 -1.41
N ALA A 122 -0.99 -6.36 -2.06
CA ALA A 122 -0.96 -4.98 -2.53
C ALA A 122 -2.05 -4.71 -3.58
N ALA A 123 -2.21 -5.60 -4.56
CA ALA A 123 -3.24 -5.50 -5.57
C ALA A 123 -4.65 -5.57 -4.96
N GLU A 124 -4.90 -6.49 -4.03
CA GLU A 124 -6.18 -6.56 -3.30
C GLU A 124 -6.49 -5.24 -2.57
N TYR A 125 -5.50 -4.67 -1.90
CA TYR A 125 -5.66 -3.41 -1.19
C TYR A 125 -5.90 -2.23 -2.14
N TRP A 126 -5.22 -2.20 -3.29
CA TRP A 126 -5.43 -1.18 -4.32
C TRP A 126 -6.85 -1.24 -4.89
N GLU A 127 -7.36 -2.43 -5.21
CA GLU A 127 -8.74 -2.60 -5.66
C GLU A 127 -9.75 -2.09 -4.60
N ALA A 128 -9.49 -2.35 -3.33
CA ALA A 128 -10.34 -1.85 -2.24
C ALA A 128 -10.35 -0.31 -2.16
N LEU A 129 -9.20 0.35 -2.36
CA LEU A 129 -9.10 1.82 -2.44
C LEU A 129 -9.93 2.36 -3.60
N MET A 130 -9.81 1.76 -4.78
CA MET A 130 -10.53 2.17 -5.98
C MET A 130 -12.05 1.97 -5.85
N ASP A 131 -12.49 0.94 -5.14
CA ASP A 131 -13.92 0.69 -4.89
C ASP A 131 -14.52 1.68 -3.89
N GLU A 132 -13.77 2.12 -2.89
CA GLU A 132 -14.23 3.17 -1.96
C GLU A 132 -14.44 4.52 -2.66
N GLU A 133 -13.65 4.83 -3.67
CA GLU A 133 -13.81 6.06 -4.46
C GLU A 133 -15.13 6.07 -5.24
N LYS A 134 -15.53 4.91 -5.78
CA LYS A 134 -16.80 4.78 -6.56
C LYS A 134 -18.05 4.91 -5.70
N THR A 135 -17.95 4.77 -4.38
CA THR A 135 -19.08 4.81 -3.45
C THR A 135 -19.26 6.16 -2.77
N LYS A 136 -18.39 7.12 -3.04
CA LYS A 136 -18.47 8.52 -2.58
C LYS A 136 -19.09 9.42 -3.63
#